data_a29ba8c43a30ce02ba335fef06078c92
#
_entry.id   a29ba8c43a30ce02ba335fef06078c92
#
_cell.length_a   1.000
_cell.length_b   1.000
_cell.length_c   1.000
_cell.angle_alpha   90.00
_cell.angle_beta   90.00
_cell.angle_gamma   90.00
#
_symmetry.space_group_name_H-M   'P 1'
#
loop_
_entity.id
_entity.type
_entity.pdbx_description
1 polymer ?
#
loop_
_entity_poly.entity_id
_entity_poly.type
_entity_poly.pdbx_seq_one_letter_code
_entity_poly.pdbx_strand_id
1 'polypeptide(L)'
;MPKILFIEGVSGVGKSTLVRRLTERLRGQGYSVKSWVEFDFTNPIDFYCTAVVSSEEYEDLCSRYPASLETLRQYTVFADDIKLVRYYNEDTPLFEQPLLSELWDREFCYEPKNPVPLSEYARIYQAVWRQYFSTLGQETDYLIFDGSLLHHPINDMMRNYHADKEQILCHIRQLLGTLGSQERTIYYLRTDDIAAQLARAHTDRRQNPTSAKEVEFWRQRYENDQFVLQWVDENFQIVDVSNKGWNNALEMILADLV
;
A
#
# COMPACT_ATOMS: atom_id res chain seq x y z
N MET A 1 -1.18 -15.57 16.27
CA MET A 1 -1.17 -14.90 14.94
C MET A 1 -0.77 -13.46 15.17
N PRO A 2 -0.05 -12.82 14.26
CA PRO A 2 0.36 -11.43 14.42
C PRO A 2 -0.84 -10.48 14.49
N LYS A 3 -0.71 -9.38 15.23
CA LYS A 3 -1.62 -8.24 15.17
C LYS A 3 -1.25 -7.38 13.95
N ILE A 4 -2.22 -7.06 13.10
CA ILE A 4 -2.02 -6.29 11.87
C ILE A 4 -2.38 -4.83 12.13
N LEU A 5 -1.45 -3.92 11.84
CA LEU A 5 -1.63 -2.48 12.01
C LEU A 5 -1.53 -1.79 10.64
N PHE A 6 -2.57 -1.09 10.26
CA PHE A 6 -2.56 -0.21 9.09
C PHE A 6 -2.44 1.23 9.55
N ILE A 7 -1.38 1.92 9.11
CA ILE A 7 -1.16 3.34 9.40
C ILE A 7 -1.56 4.13 8.15
N GLU A 8 -2.69 4.79 8.21
CA GLU A 8 -3.36 5.39 7.07
C GLU A 8 -3.49 6.91 7.20
N GLY A 9 -3.87 7.58 6.13
CA GLY A 9 -4.06 9.03 6.05
C GLY A 9 -3.55 9.62 4.75
N VAL A 10 -3.82 10.90 4.51
CA VAL A 10 -3.43 11.60 3.28
C VAL A 10 -1.90 11.74 3.16
N SER A 11 -1.42 12.19 1.98
CA SER A 11 0.02 12.39 1.78
C SER A 11 0.60 13.41 2.77
N GLY A 12 1.83 13.18 3.19
CA GLY A 12 2.59 14.11 4.03
C GLY A 12 2.24 14.14 5.51
N VAL A 13 1.22 13.42 6.00
CA VAL A 13 0.81 13.42 7.42
C VAL A 13 1.82 12.74 8.36
N GLY A 14 2.85 12.08 7.83
CA GLY A 14 3.91 11.47 8.64
C GLY A 14 3.77 9.98 8.89
N LYS A 15 2.96 9.26 8.11
CA LYS A 15 2.76 7.79 8.21
C LYS A 15 4.09 7.03 8.33
N SER A 16 4.98 7.18 7.35
CA SER A 16 6.26 6.45 7.31
C SER A 16 7.16 6.77 8.51
N THR A 17 7.14 8.01 9.00
CA THR A 17 7.87 8.39 10.21
C THR A 17 7.31 7.68 11.43
N LEU A 18 5.98 7.62 11.55
CA LEU A 18 5.31 6.95 12.66
C LEU A 18 5.55 5.44 12.61
N VAL A 19 5.45 4.81 11.44
CA VAL A 19 5.74 3.37 11.25
C VAL A 19 7.14 3.02 11.71
N ARG A 20 8.17 3.79 11.29
CA ARG A 20 9.55 3.54 11.73
C ARG A 20 9.70 3.65 13.24
N ARG A 21 9.18 4.72 13.87
CA ARG A 21 9.26 4.93 15.33
C ARG A 21 8.50 3.87 16.11
N LEU A 22 7.31 3.50 15.66
CA LEU A 22 6.50 2.44 16.27
C LEU A 22 7.24 1.10 16.23
N THR A 23 7.82 0.78 15.07
CA THR A 23 8.65 -0.42 14.89
C THR A 23 9.83 -0.46 15.86
N GLU A 24 10.58 0.65 15.97
CA GLU A 24 11.71 0.75 16.89
C GLU A 24 11.29 0.57 18.37
N ARG A 25 10.19 1.20 18.77
CA ARG A 25 9.68 1.12 20.14
C ARG A 25 9.20 -0.29 20.49
N LEU A 26 8.43 -0.93 19.61
CA LEU A 26 7.95 -2.31 19.84
C LEU A 26 9.11 -3.31 19.87
N ARG A 27 10.08 -3.19 18.96
CA ARG A 27 11.31 -4.02 18.99
C ARG A 27 12.11 -3.79 20.28
N GLY A 28 12.23 -2.55 20.74
CA GLY A 28 12.87 -2.20 22.01
C GLY A 28 12.16 -2.78 23.24
N GLN A 29 10.89 -3.12 23.13
CA GLN A 29 10.10 -3.82 24.17
C GLN A 29 10.17 -5.35 24.03
N GLY A 30 10.90 -5.90 23.04
CA GLY A 30 11.11 -7.31 22.83
C GLY A 30 10.14 -7.99 21.86
N TYR A 31 9.27 -7.24 21.20
CA TYR A 31 8.35 -7.80 20.20
C TYR A 31 9.03 -8.06 18.85
N SER A 32 8.62 -9.15 18.19
CA SER A 32 8.98 -9.44 16.79
C SER A 32 8.09 -8.62 15.87
N VAL A 33 8.67 -7.69 15.09
CA VAL A 33 7.94 -6.75 14.25
C VAL A 33 8.45 -6.78 12.81
N LYS A 34 7.53 -6.98 11.85
CA LYS A 34 7.75 -6.68 10.43
C LYS A 34 6.98 -5.42 10.07
N SER A 35 7.62 -4.52 9.34
CA SER A 35 7.00 -3.25 8.93
C SER A 35 7.47 -2.84 7.55
N TRP A 36 6.56 -2.26 6.78
CA TRP A 36 6.82 -1.77 5.44
C TRP A 36 6.36 -0.32 5.33
N VAL A 37 7.25 0.54 4.84
CA VAL A 37 6.93 1.94 4.51
C VAL A 37 6.55 2.06 3.04
N GLU A 38 6.01 3.21 2.66
CA GLU A 38 5.71 3.54 1.27
C GLU A 38 6.94 3.32 0.36
N PHE A 39 6.76 2.70 -0.80
CA PHE A 39 7.80 2.31 -1.76
C PHE A 39 8.80 1.25 -1.26
N ASP A 40 8.47 0.50 -0.22
CA ASP A 40 9.27 -0.66 0.17
C ASP A 40 8.98 -1.84 -0.77
N PHE A 41 9.97 -2.20 -1.60
CA PHE A 41 9.86 -3.28 -2.58
C PHE A 41 9.71 -4.68 -1.97
N THR A 42 9.89 -4.81 -0.67
CA THR A 42 9.65 -6.08 0.05
C THR A 42 8.22 -6.18 0.60
N ASN A 43 7.41 -5.13 0.45
CA ASN A 43 6.02 -5.14 0.90
C ASN A 43 5.22 -6.21 0.12
N PRO A 44 4.68 -7.24 0.80
CA PRO A 44 4.02 -8.36 0.13
C PRO A 44 2.63 -8.04 -0.43
N ILE A 45 2.07 -6.90 -0.07
CA ILE A 45 0.71 -6.47 -0.45
C ILE A 45 0.69 -5.11 -1.16
N ASP A 46 1.85 -4.61 -1.56
CA ASP A 46 2.01 -3.43 -2.39
C ASP A 46 2.64 -3.82 -3.74
N PHE A 47 2.22 -3.14 -4.81
CA PHE A 47 2.53 -3.52 -6.19
C PHE A 47 3.30 -2.44 -6.94
N TYR A 48 4.10 -1.66 -6.25
CA TYR A 48 4.97 -0.65 -6.86
C TYR A 48 5.95 -1.31 -7.83
N CYS A 49 6.10 -0.74 -9.04
CA CYS A 49 6.92 -1.28 -10.12
C CYS A 49 6.66 -2.78 -10.38
N THR A 50 5.39 -3.14 -10.52
CA THR A 50 4.95 -4.52 -10.71
C THR A 50 4.08 -4.63 -11.94
N ALA A 51 4.48 -5.50 -12.87
CA ALA A 51 3.72 -5.83 -14.07
C ALA A 51 2.71 -6.95 -13.79
N VAL A 52 1.50 -6.84 -14.36
CA VAL A 52 0.52 -7.93 -14.37
C VAL A 52 0.58 -8.65 -15.71
N VAL A 53 0.74 -9.96 -15.68
CA VAL A 53 0.76 -10.81 -16.87
C VAL A 53 -0.08 -12.08 -16.66
N SER A 54 -0.70 -12.58 -17.72
CA SER A 54 -1.37 -13.88 -17.70
C SER A 54 -0.34 -15.01 -17.61
N SER A 55 -0.79 -16.22 -17.32
CA SER A 55 0.09 -17.40 -17.33
C SER A 55 0.73 -17.63 -18.70
N GLU A 56 -0.03 -17.44 -19.78
CA GLU A 56 0.46 -17.59 -21.16
C GLU A 56 1.52 -16.54 -21.51
N GLU A 57 1.28 -15.27 -21.17
CA GLU A 57 2.26 -14.18 -21.37
C GLU A 57 3.53 -14.43 -20.56
N TYR A 58 3.41 -14.94 -19.33
CA TYR A 58 4.57 -15.25 -18.50
C TYR A 58 5.43 -16.37 -19.11
N GLU A 59 4.80 -17.43 -19.63
CA GLU A 59 5.50 -18.52 -20.32
C GLU A 59 6.20 -18.02 -21.60
N ASP A 60 5.54 -17.14 -22.36
CA ASP A 60 6.13 -16.47 -23.52
C ASP A 60 7.35 -15.61 -23.13
N LEU A 61 7.24 -14.80 -22.08
CA LEU A 61 8.37 -14.03 -21.54
C LEU A 61 9.54 -14.95 -21.15
N CYS A 62 9.26 -16.04 -20.43
CA CYS A 62 10.29 -17.01 -20.05
C CYS A 62 11.00 -17.65 -21.26
N SER A 63 10.24 -17.92 -22.32
CA SER A 63 10.76 -18.48 -23.56
C SER A 63 11.63 -17.50 -24.35
N ARG A 64 11.19 -16.26 -24.47
CA ARG A 64 11.91 -15.19 -25.22
C ARG A 64 13.12 -14.66 -24.48
N TYR A 65 13.12 -14.72 -23.15
CA TYR A 65 14.18 -14.17 -22.29
C TYR A 65 14.83 -15.22 -21.38
N PRO A 66 15.44 -16.30 -21.94
CA PRO A 66 15.97 -17.39 -21.12
C PRO A 66 17.10 -16.97 -20.18
N ALA A 67 17.85 -15.92 -20.50
CA ALA A 67 18.88 -15.36 -19.62
C ALA A 67 18.30 -14.68 -18.36
N SER A 68 17.03 -14.25 -18.38
CA SER A 68 16.34 -13.61 -17.26
C SER A 68 15.44 -14.58 -16.47
N LEU A 69 15.43 -15.87 -16.82
CA LEU A 69 14.48 -16.85 -16.28
C LEU A 69 14.55 -16.97 -14.74
N GLU A 70 15.75 -16.98 -14.18
CA GLU A 70 15.94 -17.07 -12.73
C GLU A 70 15.40 -15.82 -12.02
N THR A 71 15.72 -14.64 -12.55
CA THR A 71 15.24 -13.35 -12.03
C THR A 71 13.72 -13.25 -12.16
N LEU A 72 13.12 -13.65 -13.30
CA LEU A 72 11.68 -13.72 -13.48
C LEU A 72 11.05 -14.59 -12.39
N ARG A 73 11.54 -15.78 -12.14
CA ARG A 73 11.02 -16.68 -11.11
C ARG A 73 11.16 -16.12 -9.70
N GLN A 74 12.28 -15.49 -9.40
CA GLN A 74 12.57 -14.93 -8.09
C GLN A 74 11.65 -13.75 -7.75
N TYR A 75 11.35 -12.90 -8.75
CA TYR A 75 10.60 -11.66 -8.55
C TYR A 75 9.16 -11.72 -9.04
N THR A 76 8.61 -12.92 -9.20
CA THR A 76 7.21 -13.13 -9.56
C THR A 76 6.42 -13.67 -8.37
N VAL A 77 5.32 -12.96 -8.04
CA VAL A 77 4.27 -13.49 -7.17
C VAL A 77 3.24 -14.21 -8.02
N PHE A 78 2.98 -15.47 -7.68
CA PHE A 78 2.01 -16.31 -8.37
C PHE A 78 0.71 -16.29 -7.56
N ALA A 79 -0.34 -15.70 -8.11
CA ALA A 79 -1.65 -15.59 -7.46
C ALA A 79 -2.72 -16.09 -8.44
N ASP A 80 -3.24 -17.28 -8.20
CA ASP A 80 -4.17 -17.98 -9.08
C ASP A 80 -3.61 -18.09 -10.53
N ASP A 81 -4.35 -17.59 -11.52
CA ASP A 81 -3.97 -17.56 -12.95
C ASP A 81 -3.11 -16.35 -13.32
N ILE A 82 -2.80 -15.47 -12.37
CA ILE A 82 -2.08 -14.23 -12.57
C ILE A 82 -0.65 -14.32 -12.07
N LYS A 83 0.25 -13.67 -12.78
CA LYS A 83 1.65 -13.49 -12.40
C LYS A 83 1.94 -12.01 -12.26
N LEU A 84 2.41 -11.64 -11.08
CA LEU A 84 2.82 -10.28 -10.76
C LEU A 84 4.34 -10.23 -10.74
N VAL A 85 4.92 -9.65 -11.79
CA VAL A 85 6.36 -9.58 -12.01
C VAL A 85 6.86 -8.23 -11.55
N ARG A 86 7.62 -8.20 -10.46
CA ARG A 86 8.32 -6.99 -10.03
C ARG A 86 9.50 -6.75 -10.97
N TYR A 87 9.62 -5.52 -11.49
CA TYR A 87 10.63 -5.21 -12.48
C TYR A 87 11.67 -4.17 -12.02
N TYR A 88 11.54 -3.65 -10.79
CA TYR A 88 12.56 -2.86 -10.09
C TYR A 88 12.78 -3.39 -8.68
N ASN A 89 13.99 -3.17 -8.15
CA ASN A 89 14.32 -3.28 -6.73
C ASN A 89 14.98 -1.96 -6.31
N GLU A 90 14.30 -1.18 -5.49
CA GLU A 90 14.63 0.22 -5.24
C GLU A 90 14.74 1.00 -6.56
N ASP A 91 15.82 1.73 -6.77
CA ASP A 91 16.07 2.49 -8.00
C ASP A 91 16.76 1.66 -9.10
N THR A 92 16.91 0.35 -8.90
CA THR A 92 17.67 -0.52 -9.79
C THR A 92 16.72 -1.41 -10.63
N PRO A 93 16.74 -1.32 -11.96
CA PRO A 93 16.01 -2.23 -12.81
C PRO A 93 16.51 -3.66 -12.65
N LEU A 94 15.58 -4.62 -12.56
CA LEU A 94 15.88 -6.05 -12.44
C LEU A 94 16.13 -6.72 -13.78
N PHE A 95 15.73 -6.08 -14.86
CA PHE A 95 15.79 -6.60 -16.22
C PHE A 95 16.39 -5.57 -17.16
N GLU A 96 17.03 -6.06 -18.20
CA GLU A 96 17.53 -5.22 -19.28
C GLU A 96 16.47 -5.03 -20.39
N GLN A 97 16.75 -4.09 -21.29
CA GLN A 97 15.92 -3.90 -22.47
C GLN A 97 16.05 -5.11 -23.43
N PRO A 98 14.96 -5.51 -24.11
CA PRO A 98 13.64 -4.87 -24.15
C PRO A 98 12.67 -5.37 -23.08
N LEU A 99 13.00 -6.42 -22.29
CA LEU A 99 12.10 -7.01 -21.30
C LEU A 99 11.61 -5.97 -20.26
N LEU A 100 12.48 -5.09 -19.80
CA LEU A 100 12.10 -4.02 -18.87
C LEU A 100 10.96 -3.15 -19.41
N SER A 101 11.05 -2.74 -20.69
CA SER A 101 9.97 -1.95 -21.31
C SER A 101 8.67 -2.73 -21.46
N GLU A 102 8.74 -4.02 -21.79
CA GLU A 102 7.55 -4.87 -21.91
C GLU A 102 6.83 -5.04 -20.57
N LEU A 103 7.57 -5.15 -19.47
CA LEU A 103 7.02 -5.22 -18.12
C LEU A 103 6.45 -3.86 -17.69
N TRP A 104 7.15 -2.77 -17.96
CA TRP A 104 6.65 -1.42 -17.65
C TRP A 104 5.33 -1.12 -18.39
N ASP A 105 5.19 -1.52 -19.64
CA ASP A 105 3.95 -1.32 -20.39
C ASP A 105 2.75 -2.09 -19.82
N ARG A 106 3.00 -3.03 -18.89
CA ARG A 106 2.03 -3.84 -18.14
C ARG A 106 1.97 -3.49 -16.66
N GLU A 107 2.43 -2.28 -16.29
CA GLU A 107 2.36 -1.85 -14.90
C GLU A 107 0.95 -1.98 -14.34
N PHE A 108 0.83 -2.56 -13.13
CA PHE A 108 -0.45 -2.89 -12.53
C PHE A 108 -1.08 -1.71 -11.79
N CYS A 109 -0.27 -0.96 -11.02
CA CYS A 109 -0.71 0.10 -10.11
C CYS A 109 0.04 1.40 -10.37
N TYR A 110 -0.32 2.44 -9.64
CA TYR A 110 0.25 3.79 -9.65
C TYR A 110 -0.03 4.57 -10.93
N GLU A 111 0.65 4.33 -12.02
CA GLU A 111 0.45 5.04 -13.30
C GLU A 111 0.46 4.07 -14.49
N PRO A 112 -0.43 3.06 -14.51
CA PRO A 112 -0.47 2.09 -15.59
C PRO A 112 -0.84 2.77 -16.92
N LYS A 113 -0.09 2.47 -17.98
CA LYS A 113 -0.43 2.92 -19.33
C LYS A 113 -1.73 2.28 -19.83
N ASN A 114 -1.93 1.02 -19.48
CA ASN A 114 -3.05 0.20 -19.89
C ASN A 114 -3.67 -0.46 -18.65
N PRO A 115 -4.46 0.28 -17.85
CA PRO A 115 -5.03 -0.27 -16.64
C PRO A 115 -5.94 -1.47 -16.97
N VAL A 116 -5.81 -2.54 -16.20
CA VAL A 116 -6.74 -3.67 -16.26
C VAL A 116 -8.15 -3.20 -15.87
N PRO A 117 -9.23 -3.90 -16.25
CA PRO A 117 -10.57 -3.56 -15.77
C PRO A 117 -10.64 -3.47 -14.24
N LEU A 118 -11.45 -2.56 -13.67
CA LEU A 118 -11.57 -2.38 -12.22
C LEU A 118 -11.93 -3.68 -11.48
N SER A 119 -12.76 -4.53 -12.08
CA SER A 119 -13.09 -5.84 -11.50
C SER A 119 -11.87 -6.77 -11.41
N GLU A 120 -11.00 -6.71 -12.40
CA GLU A 120 -9.76 -7.49 -12.44
C GLU A 120 -8.74 -6.92 -11.44
N TYR A 121 -8.60 -5.60 -11.37
CA TYR A 121 -7.81 -4.92 -10.35
C TYR A 121 -8.20 -5.40 -8.93
N ALA A 122 -9.49 -5.37 -8.63
CA ALA A 122 -9.99 -5.82 -7.33
C ALA A 122 -9.73 -7.33 -7.08
N ARG A 123 -9.89 -8.18 -8.11
CA ARG A 123 -9.64 -9.62 -8.03
C ARG A 123 -8.17 -9.92 -7.72
N ILE A 124 -7.26 -9.24 -8.41
CA ILE A 124 -5.81 -9.41 -8.22
C ILE A 124 -5.40 -9.04 -6.79
N TYR A 125 -5.82 -7.87 -6.31
CA TYR A 125 -5.55 -7.44 -4.95
C TYR A 125 -6.03 -8.48 -3.93
N GLN A 126 -7.27 -8.95 -4.05
CA GLN A 126 -7.83 -9.94 -3.14
C GLN A 126 -7.07 -11.28 -3.19
N ALA A 127 -6.65 -11.73 -4.38
CA ALA A 127 -5.92 -12.98 -4.52
C ALA A 127 -4.57 -12.93 -3.79
N VAL A 128 -3.80 -11.86 -3.99
CA VAL A 128 -2.50 -11.67 -3.33
C VAL A 128 -2.64 -11.48 -1.82
N TRP A 129 -3.58 -10.65 -1.39
CA TRP A 129 -3.84 -10.45 0.04
C TRP A 129 -4.24 -11.75 0.73
N ARG A 130 -5.18 -12.50 0.16
CA ARG A 130 -5.61 -13.80 0.69
C ARG A 130 -4.43 -14.77 0.78
N GLN A 131 -3.63 -14.87 -0.27
CA GLN A 131 -2.45 -15.73 -0.29
C GLN A 131 -1.47 -15.34 0.82
N TYR A 132 -1.10 -14.06 0.92
CA TYR A 132 -0.16 -13.59 1.94
C TYR A 132 -0.70 -13.84 3.36
N PHE A 133 -1.90 -13.38 3.66
CA PHE A 133 -2.47 -13.48 5.00
C PHE A 133 -2.83 -14.90 5.41
N SER A 134 -3.07 -15.82 4.46
CA SER A 134 -3.29 -17.25 4.76
C SER A 134 -2.00 -17.99 5.15
N THR A 135 -0.83 -17.47 4.79
CA THR A 135 0.47 -18.11 5.06
C THR A 135 1.17 -17.58 6.31
N LEU A 136 0.56 -16.64 7.04
CA LEU A 136 1.17 -16.03 8.22
C LEU A 136 1.38 -17.06 9.35
N GLY A 137 2.64 -17.19 9.75
CA GLY A 137 3.05 -17.96 10.91
C GLY A 137 2.87 -17.21 12.24
N GLN A 138 3.26 -17.85 13.35
CA GLN A 138 3.22 -17.27 14.69
C GLN A 138 4.56 -16.61 15.10
N GLU A 139 5.50 -16.48 14.17
CA GLU A 139 6.87 -16.01 14.46
C GLU A 139 6.97 -14.48 14.62
N THR A 140 5.90 -13.75 14.31
CA THR A 140 5.85 -12.29 14.33
C THR A 140 4.69 -11.84 15.19
N ASP A 141 4.94 -10.89 16.10
CA ASP A 141 3.91 -10.31 16.96
C ASP A 141 3.10 -9.23 16.24
N TYR A 142 3.77 -8.39 15.46
CA TYR A 142 3.15 -7.27 14.75
C TYR A 142 3.56 -7.20 13.28
N LEU A 143 2.56 -6.94 12.43
CA LEU A 143 2.74 -6.54 11.02
C LEU A 143 2.25 -5.10 10.87
N ILE A 144 3.11 -4.19 10.40
CA ILE A 144 2.78 -2.76 10.28
C ILE A 144 2.90 -2.32 8.83
N PHE A 145 1.80 -1.83 8.27
CA PHE A 145 1.73 -1.39 6.88
C PHE A 145 1.47 0.12 6.79
N ASP A 146 2.30 0.82 6.02
CA ASP A 146 2.15 2.25 5.69
C ASP A 146 1.31 2.42 4.44
N GLY A 147 0.08 2.87 4.59
CA GLY A 147 -0.76 3.26 3.46
C GLY A 147 -1.27 2.11 2.57
N SER A 148 -1.07 0.85 2.95
CA SER A 148 -1.35 -0.26 2.04
C SER A 148 -2.84 -0.61 1.94
N LEU A 149 -3.67 -0.25 2.93
CA LEU A 149 -5.11 -0.54 2.92
C LEU A 149 -5.93 0.57 2.24
N LEU A 150 -5.71 1.83 2.61
CA LEU A 150 -6.48 2.96 2.08
C LEU A 150 -5.67 3.79 1.09
N HIS A 151 -4.42 4.17 1.45
CA HIS A 151 -3.68 5.18 0.70
C HIS A 151 -3.42 4.74 -0.74
N HIS A 152 -2.82 3.59 -0.96
CA HIS A 152 -2.48 3.13 -2.31
C HIS A 152 -3.72 2.72 -3.10
N PRO A 153 -4.60 1.81 -2.61
CA PRO A 153 -5.75 1.38 -3.40
C PRO A 153 -6.71 2.51 -3.76
N ILE A 154 -7.01 3.42 -2.83
CA ILE A 154 -7.94 4.51 -3.13
C ILE A 154 -7.33 5.52 -4.11
N ASN A 155 -6.02 5.83 -4.00
CA ASN A 155 -5.35 6.69 -4.97
C ASN A 155 -5.44 6.10 -6.38
N ASP A 156 -5.17 4.81 -6.55
CA ASP A 156 -5.28 4.12 -7.82
C ASP A 156 -6.71 4.12 -8.36
N MET A 157 -7.67 3.79 -7.53
CA MET A 157 -9.09 3.76 -7.90
C MET A 157 -9.59 5.14 -8.35
N MET A 158 -9.15 6.21 -7.68
CA MET A 158 -9.50 7.58 -8.05
C MET A 158 -8.81 8.01 -9.36
N ARG A 159 -7.51 7.73 -9.51
CA ARG A 159 -6.71 8.22 -10.64
C ARG A 159 -6.94 7.42 -11.91
N ASN A 160 -6.92 6.10 -11.81
CA ASN A 160 -6.88 5.21 -12.96
C ASN A 160 -8.26 4.71 -13.38
N TYR A 161 -9.23 4.70 -12.46
CA TYR A 161 -10.56 4.13 -12.70
C TYR A 161 -11.70 5.13 -12.51
N HIS A 162 -11.42 6.34 -12.00
CA HIS A 162 -12.46 7.32 -11.66
C HIS A 162 -13.59 6.74 -10.82
N ALA A 163 -13.21 5.81 -9.92
CA ALA A 163 -14.16 5.06 -9.10
C ALA A 163 -14.90 5.98 -8.13
N ASP A 164 -16.19 5.72 -7.95
CA ASP A 164 -16.99 6.39 -6.95
C ASP A 164 -16.73 5.82 -5.53
N LYS A 165 -17.25 6.50 -4.52
CA LYS A 165 -16.99 6.15 -3.12
C LYS A 165 -17.59 4.80 -2.71
N GLU A 166 -18.67 4.36 -3.35
CA GLU A 166 -19.30 3.05 -3.14
C GLU A 166 -18.43 1.92 -3.71
N GLN A 167 -17.85 2.11 -4.89
CA GLN A 167 -16.89 1.18 -5.49
C GLN A 167 -15.63 1.07 -4.63
N ILE A 168 -15.12 2.19 -4.15
CA ILE A 168 -13.98 2.25 -3.23
C ILE A 168 -14.30 1.49 -1.94
N LEU A 169 -15.42 1.79 -1.29
CA LEU A 169 -15.86 1.10 -0.06
C LEU A 169 -15.99 -0.41 -0.28
N CYS A 170 -16.59 -0.81 -1.41
CA CYS A 170 -16.73 -2.23 -1.76
C CYS A 170 -15.37 -2.92 -1.85
N HIS A 171 -14.39 -2.30 -2.53
CA HIS A 171 -13.05 -2.83 -2.66
C HIS A 171 -12.34 -2.96 -1.31
N ILE A 172 -12.39 -1.92 -0.46
CA ILE A 172 -11.76 -1.96 0.87
C ILE A 172 -12.38 -3.04 1.76
N ARG A 173 -13.71 -3.20 1.74
CA ARG A 173 -14.39 -4.31 2.45
C ARG A 173 -13.92 -5.67 1.96
N GLN A 174 -13.73 -5.83 0.66
CA GLN A 174 -13.25 -7.07 0.07
C GLN A 174 -11.82 -7.39 0.51
N LEU A 175 -10.92 -6.38 0.56
CA LEU A 175 -9.56 -6.54 1.09
C LEU A 175 -9.58 -6.96 2.56
N LEU A 176 -10.32 -6.26 3.39
CA LEU A 176 -10.47 -6.60 4.81
C LEU A 176 -11.05 -8.00 5.02
N GLY A 177 -11.98 -8.42 4.16
CA GLY A 177 -12.52 -9.78 4.16
C GLY A 177 -11.47 -10.87 3.92
N THR A 178 -10.36 -10.55 3.23
CA THR A 178 -9.26 -11.53 3.01
C THR A 178 -8.46 -11.83 4.28
N LEU A 179 -8.50 -10.96 5.29
CA LEU A 179 -7.80 -11.16 6.56
C LEU A 179 -8.51 -12.15 7.49
N GLY A 180 -9.74 -12.52 7.20
CA GLY A 180 -10.50 -13.46 8.05
C GLY A 180 -10.64 -12.97 9.48
N SER A 181 -10.31 -13.84 10.46
CA SER A 181 -10.40 -13.55 11.89
C SER A 181 -9.12 -12.95 12.49
N GLN A 182 -8.17 -12.49 11.67
CA GLN A 182 -6.92 -11.92 12.18
C GLN A 182 -7.17 -10.58 12.86
N GLU A 183 -6.57 -10.40 14.03
CA GLU A 183 -6.67 -9.15 14.79
C GLU A 183 -6.00 -8.01 14.01
N ARG A 184 -6.73 -6.91 13.83
CA ARG A 184 -6.27 -5.74 13.08
C ARG A 184 -6.80 -4.45 13.64
N THR A 185 -6.04 -3.38 13.47
CA THR A 185 -6.45 -2.01 13.81
C THR A 185 -6.00 -1.06 12.69
N ILE A 186 -6.89 -0.15 12.30
CA ILE A 186 -6.59 0.92 11.35
C ILE A 186 -6.38 2.21 12.16
N TYR A 187 -5.17 2.75 12.16
CA TYR A 187 -4.85 4.06 12.71
C TYR A 187 -4.85 5.09 11.59
N TYR A 188 -5.87 5.95 11.59
CA TYR A 188 -6.01 6.99 10.57
C TYR A 188 -5.45 8.31 11.08
N LEU A 189 -4.35 8.77 10.48
CA LEU A 189 -3.70 10.03 10.83
C LEU A 189 -4.46 11.20 10.20
N ARG A 190 -5.08 12.00 11.05
CA ARG A 190 -5.87 13.18 10.66
C ARG A 190 -5.06 14.45 10.85
N THR A 191 -5.19 15.38 9.91
CA THR A 191 -4.75 16.78 10.03
C THR A 191 -5.93 17.72 9.78
N ASP A 192 -5.96 18.85 10.46
CA ASP A 192 -7.02 19.85 10.32
C ASP A 192 -6.88 20.67 9.02
N ASP A 193 -5.66 20.81 8.50
CA ASP A 193 -5.37 21.57 7.28
C ASP A 193 -4.50 20.77 6.30
N ILE A 194 -5.17 20.14 5.32
CA ILE A 194 -4.53 19.33 4.29
C ILE A 194 -3.60 20.20 3.43
N ALA A 195 -3.98 21.42 3.08
CA ALA A 195 -3.18 22.28 2.21
C ALA A 195 -1.87 22.69 2.90
N ALA A 196 -1.95 23.13 4.17
CA ALA A 196 -0.77 23.47 4.95
C ALA A 196 0.11 22.23 5.21
N GLN A 197 -0.48 21.05 5.42
CA GLN A 197 0.25 19.80 5.61
C GLN A 197 1.03 19.40 4.35
N LEU A 198 0.40 19.45 3.18
CA LEU A 198 1.04 19.17 1.91
C LEU A 198 2.18 20.16 1.62
N ALA A 199 1.93 21.46 1.82
CA ALA A 199 2.96 22.49 1.61
C ALA A 199 4.19 22.24 2.50
N ARG A 200 4.00 21.87 3.77
CA ARG A 200 5.10 21.48 4.68
C ARG A 200 5.84 20.25 4.16
N ALA A 201 5.11 19.19 3.79
CA ALA A 201 5.71 17.96 3.30
C ALA A 201 6.55 18.18 2.04
N HIS A 202 6.07 19.00 1.09
CA HIS A 202 6.82 19.37 -0.11
C HIS A 202 8.09 20.16 0.24
N THR A 203 8.00 21.11 1.19
CA THR A 203 9.16 21.86 1.66
C THR A 203 10.22 20.94 2.28
N ASP A 204 9.80 20.03 3.17
CA ASP A 204 10.69 19.10 3.86
C ASP A 204 11.37 18.12 2.88
N ARG A 205 10.68 17.72 1.82
CA ARG A 205 11.18 16.83 0.76
C ARG A 205 11.90 17.58 -0.38
N ARG A 206 12.01 18.89 -0.32
CA ARG A 206 12.59 19.75 -1.37
C ARG A 206 11.92 19.57 -2.74
N GLN A 207 10.62 19.36 -2.74
CA GLN A 207 9.76 19.23 -3.92
C GLN A 207 9.24 20.60 -4.36
N ASN A 208 8.67 20.65 -5.57
CA ASN A 208 7.99 21.85 -6.06
C ASN A 208 6.82 22.24 -5.14
N PRO A 209 6.46 23.53 -5.06
CA PRO A 209 5.29 23.96 -4.29
C PRO A 209 4.02 23.22 -4.72
N THR A 210 3.18 22.89 -3.76
CA THR A 210 1.92 22.18 -3.98
C THR A 210 1.00 22.98 -4.90
N SER A 211 0.47 22.37 -5.93
CA SER A 211 -0.49 22.98 -6.85
C SER A 211 -1.91 22.97 -6.27
N ALA A 212 -2.77 23.90 -6.74
CA ALA A 212 -4.18 23.90 -6.37
C ALA A 212 -4.90 22.59 -6.77
N LYS A 213 -4.53 22.01 -7.92
CA LYS A 213 -5.06 20.71 -8.39
C LYS A 213 -4.70 19.57 -7.45
N GLU A 214 -3.48 19.58 -6.94
CA GLU A 214 -3.03 18.56 -5.99
C GLU A 214 -3.73 18.69 -4.64
N VAL A 215 -3.89 19.92 -4.12
CA VAL A 215 -4.65 20.16 -2.89
C VAL A 215 -6.10 19.68 -3.04
N GLU A 216 -6.72 19.94 -4.17
CA GLU A 216 -8.09 19.49 -4.45
C GLU A 216 -8.19 17.96 -4.51
N PHE A 217 -7.24 17.29 -5.20
CA PHE A 217 -7.17 15.84 -5.21
C PHE A 217 -7.11 15.26 -3.79
N TRP A 218 -6.25 15.80 -2.92
CA TRP A 218 -6.11 15.29 -1.56
C TRP A 218 -7.28 15.63 -0.65
N ARG A 219 -8.06 16.67 -0.92
CA ARG A 219 -9.33 16.93 -0.26
C ARG A 219 -10.38 15.88 -0.63
N GLN A 220 -10.57 15.63 -1.93
CA GLN A 220 -11.47 14.57 -2.41
C GLN A 220 -11.05 13.20 -1.88
N ARG A 221 -9.74 12.95 -1.86
CA ARG A 221 -9.17 11.73 -1.29
C ARG A 221 -9.52 11.58 0.20
N TYR A 222 -9.39 12.64 0.98
CA TYR A 222 -9.78 12.68 2.38
C TYR A 222 -11.28 12.43 2.59
N GLU A 223 -12.14 12.99 1.75
CA GLU A 223 -13.58 12.73 1.79
C GLU A 223 -13.91 11.26 1.53
N ASN A 224 -13.23 10.62 0.57
CA ASN A 224 -13.36 9.19 0.33
C ASN A 224 -12.88 8.36 1.52
N ASP A 225 -11.78 8.75 2.17
CA ASP A 225 -11.31 8.09 3.39
C ASP A 225 -12.35 8.16 4.50
N GLN A 226 -12.88 9.35 4.76
CA GLN A 226 -13.90 9.54 5.80
C GLN A 226 -15.16 8.71 5.50
N PHE A 227 -15.57 8.64 4.23
CA PHE A 227 -16.69 7.79 3.82
C PHE A 227 -16.38 6.31 4.10
N VAL A 228 -15.21 5.82 3.70
CA VAL A 228 -14.82 4.42 3.96
C VAL A 228 -14.79 4.14 5.46
N LEU A 229 -14.12 4.98 6.27
CA LEU A 229 -14.01 4.79 7.71
C LEU A 229 -15.37 4.84 8.43
N GLN A 230 -16.33 5.61 7.92
CA GLN A 230 -17.68 5.67 8.46
C GLN A 230 -18.48 4.38 8.21
N TRP A 231 -18.26 3.74 7.06
CA TRP A 231 -19.10 2.61 6.61
C TRP A 231 -18.40 1.25 6.66
N VAL A 232 -17.09 1.20 6.89
CA VAL A 232 -16.40 -0.07 7.13
C VAL A 232 -16.64 -0.52 8.57
N ASP A 233 -17.01 -1.79 8.73
CA ASP A 233 -17.25 -2.38 10.05
C ASP A 233 -15.93 -2.98 10.57
N GLU A 234 -15.03 -2.11 11.02
CA GLU A 234 -13.68 -2.49 11.48
C GLU A 234 -13.24 -1.65 12.68
N ASN A 235 -12.29 -2.19 13.44
CA ASN A 235 -11.67 -1.44 14.52
C ASN A 235 -10.71 -0.41 13.93
N PHE A 236 -11.06 0.87 14.03
CA PHE A 236 -10.20 1.97 13.62
C PHE A 236 -10.13 3.07 14.68
N GLN A 237 -9.03 3.80 14.66
CA GLN A 237 -8.81 4.93 15.55
C GLN A 237 -8.35 6.15 14.76
N ILE A 238 -9.00 7.29 14.99
CA ILE A 238 -8.56 8.58 14.47
C ILE A 238 -7.46 9.14 15.37
N VAL A 239 -6.29 9.35 14.78
CA VAL A 239 -5.10 9.87 15.45
C VAL A 239 -4.82 11.28 14.95
N ASP A 240 -5.00 12.29 15.80
CA ASP A 240 -4.73 13.67 15.43
C ASP A 240 -3.24 13.97 15.42
N VAL A 241 -2.72 14.36 14.25
CA VAL A 241 -1.31 14.74 14.04
C VAL A 241 -1.15 16.22 13.70
N SER A 242 -2.20 17.00 13.84
CA SER A 242 -2.14 18.47 13.71
C SER A 242 -1.01 19.04 14.57
N ASN A 243 -0.38 20.12 14.13
CA ASN A 243 0.70 20.77 14.87
C ASN A 243 1.91 19.86 15.22
N LYS A 244 2.23 18.89 14.38
CA LYS A 244 3.34 17.93 14.60
C LYS A 244 3.16 17.03 15.84
N GLY A 245 1.95 16.67 16.17
CA GLY A 245 1.60 15.81 17.30
C GLY A 245 2.05 14.35 17.21
N TRP A 246 3.07 14.03 16.42
CA TRP A 246 3.52 12.65 16.17
C TRP A 246 4.01 11.91 17.40
N ASN A 247 4.59 12.59 18.39
CA ASN A 247 5.00 11.95 19.65
C ASN A 247 3.76 11.51 20.45
N ASN A 248 2.74 12.36 20.53
CA ASN A 248 1.48 12.02 21.21
C ASN A 248 0.77 10.88 20.46
N ALA A 249 0.78 10.92 19.11
CA ALA A 249 0.24 9.86 18.28
C ALA A 249 0.94 8.50 18.56
N LEU A 250 2.26 8.50 18.64
CA LEU A 250 3.03 7.31 18.96
C LEU A 250 2.68 6.74 20.34
N GLU A 251 2.66 7.59 21.39
CA GLU A 251 2.34 7.13 22.75
C GLU A 251 0.87 6.65 22.86
N MET A 252 -0.06 7.28 22.15
CA MET A 252 -1.45 6.84 22.09
C MET A 252 -1.58 5.45 21.46
N ILE A 253 -0.92 5.22 20.32
CA ILE A 253 -0.92 3.91 19.65
C ILE A 253 -0.26 2.85 20.54
N LEU A 254 0.88 3.15 21.16
CA LEU A 254 1.55 2.22 22.07
C LEU A 254 0.68 1.85 23.27
N ALA A 255 -0.06 2.80 23.82
CA ALA A 255 -0.98 2.54 24.95
C ALA A 255 -2.19 1.67 24.55
N ASP A 256 -2.61 1.71 23.27
CA ASP A 256 -3.70 0.86 22.74
C ASP A 256 -3.23 -0.58 22.45
N LEU A 257 -1.93 -0.77 22.25
CA LEU A 257 -1.35 -2.07 21.90
C LEU A 257 -0.95 -2.93 23.11
N VAL A 258 -0.79 -2.32 24.27
CA VAL A 258 -0.37 -2.94 25.55
C VAL A 258 -1.54 -3.03 26.49
#